data_282511a9011fed29fbfa04992e258f4e
#
_entry.id   282511a9011fed29fbfa04992e258f4e
#
_cell.length_a   1.000
_cell.length_b   1.000
_cell.length_c   1.000
_cell.angle_alpha   90.00
_cell.angle_beta   90.00
_cell.angle_gamma   90.00
#
_symmetry.space_group_name_H-M   'P 1'
#
loop_
_entity.id
_entity.type
_entity.pdbx_description
1 polymer ?
#
loop_
_entity_poly.entity_id
_entity_poly.type
_entity_poly.pdbx_seq_one_letter_code
_entity_poly.pdbx_strand_id
1 'polypeptide(L)'
;DVYLPMQVMEELDNGKKGHSEASRNARQVSRFLNELIEAHGSTDIHEGVRLARPQGLQLRGADSVGRLRFQTGDFDAGKRFGAVIPDNHILGAILALKESEPGAPVVFVSKDINLRIKASIAGIVSEDYENDRALDDFSLLYTGATALPADFWERHGKELRSWTDKGRTYYEIARSE
;
A
#
# COMPACT_ATOMS: atom_id res chain seq x y z
N ASP A 1 2.30 -13.27 8.20
CA ASP A 1 3.39 -12.85 7.32
C ASP A 1 2.83 -12.35 5.98
N VAL A 2 3.56 -11.48 5.30
CA VAL A 2 3.27 -11.00 3.95
C VAL A 2 4.30 -11.60 3.01
N TYR A 3 3.85 -12.27 1.95
CA TYR A 3 4.72 -12.82 0.92
C TYR A 3 4.63 -11.99 -0.36
N LEU A 4 5.75 -11.54 -0.87
CA LEU A 4 5.86 -10.77 -2.09
C LEU A 4 6.55 -11.64 -3.17
N PRO A 5 5.82 -12.08 -4.21
CA PRO A 5 6.39 -12.84 -5.32
C PRO A 5 7.42 -12.02 -6.09
N MET A 6 8.47 -12.66 -6.59
CA MET A 6 9.50 -12.00 -7.40
C MET A 6 8.91 -11.33 -8.65
N GLN A 7 7.90 -11.94 -9.25
CA GLN A 7 7.19 -11.36 -10.40
C GLN A 7 6.62 -9.96 -10.09
N VAL A 8 6.12 -9.74 -8.88
CA VAL A 8 5.61 -8.42 -8.46
C VAL A 8 6.74 -7.40 -8.37
N MET A 9 7.96 -7.83 -7.96
CA MET A 9 9.14 -6.96 -7.96
C MET A 9 9.57 -6.55 -9.37
N GLU A 10 9.47 -7.47 -10.33
CA GLU A 10 9.75 -7.19 -11.75
C GLU A 10 8.74 -6.22 -12.34
N GLU A 11 7.46 -6.39 -12.04
CA GLU A 11 6.41 -5.45 -12.44
C GLU A 11 6.61 -4.07 -11.82
N LEU A 12 6.98 -4.01 -10.54
CA LEU A 12 7.31 -2.77 -9.86
C LEU A 12 8.50 -2.07 -10.55
N ASP A 13 9.54 -2.82 -10.94
CA ASP A 13 10.71 -2.27 -11.63
C ASP A 13 10.34 -1.72 -13.01
N ASN A 14 9.55 -2.44 -13.76
CA ASN A 14 9.02 -1.97 -15.05
C ASN A 14 8.13 -0.74 -14.90
N GLY A 15 7.34 -0.66 -13.82
CA GLY A 15 6.48 0.46 -13.50
C GLY A 15 7.20 1.78 -13.18
N LYS A 16 8.50 1.75 -12.83
CA LYS A 16 9.31 2.94 -12.53
C LYS A 16 9.57 3.84 -13.74
N LYS A 17 9.39 3.32 -14.96
CA LYS A 17 9.72 4.01 -16.22
C LYS A 17 8.70 5.11 -16.51
N GLY A 18 9.18 6.31 -16.84
CA GLY A 18 8.33 7.44 -17.22
C GLY A 18 8.07 8.45 -16.11
N HIS A 19 7.13 9.36 -16.37
CA HIS A 19 6.82 10.51 -15.50
C HIS A 19 5.40 10.50 -14.93
N SER A 20 4.66 9.42 -15.16
CA SER A 20 3.29 9.27 -14.65
C SER A 20 3.26 9.21 -13.10
N GLU A 21 2.10 9.41 -12.53
CA GLU A 21 1.88 9.23 -11.11
C GLU A 21 2.18 7.80 -10.67
N ALA A 22 1.73 6.81 -11.46
CA ALA A 22 2.05 5.41 -11.22
C ALA A 22 3.56 5.14 -11.16
N SER A 23 4.35 5.76 -12.06
CA SER A 23 5.80 5.62 -12.05
C SER A 23 6.46 6.27 -10.83
N ARG A 24 5.90 7.38 -10.34
CA ARG A 24 6.35 7.99 -9.08
C ARG A 24 6.06 7.08 -7.89
N ASN A 25 4.86 6.53 -7.83
CA ASN A 25 4.45 5.61 -6.77
C ASN A 25 5.32 4.34 -6.78
N ALA A 26 5.59 3.76 -7.95
CA ALA A 26 6.49 2.61 -8.08
C ALA A 26 7.89 2.89 -7.53
N ARG A 27 8.46 4.07 -7.83
CA ARG A 27 9.75 4.49 -7.27
C ARG A 27 9.69 4.69 -5.76
N GLN A 28 8.60 5.23 -5.23
CA GLN A 28 8.41 5.44 -3.79
C GLN A 28 8.32 4.11 -3.06
N VAL A 29 7.53 3.16 -3.57
CA VAL A 29 7.42 1.81 -2.99
C VAL A 29 8.78 1.11 -3.00
N SER A 30 9.55 1.21 -4.09
CA SER A 30 10.88 0.61 -4.16
C SER A 30 11.85 1.20 -3.13
N ARG A 31 11.81 2.52 -2.90
CA ARG A 31 12.61 3.16 -1.84
C ARG A 31 12.21 2.67 -0.46
N PHE A 32 10.91 2.61 -0.19
CA PHE A 32 10.38 2.10 1.08
C PHE A 32 10.83 0.66 1.35
N LEU A 33 10.77 -0.23 0.34
CA LEU A 33 11.24 -1.60 0.48
C LEU A 33 12.75 -1.65 0.75
N ASN A 34 13.54 -0.81 0.07
CA ASN A 34 14.98 -0.74 0.30
C ASN A 34 15.31 -0.25 1.72
N GLU A 35 14.67 0.83 2.16
CA GLU A 35 14.82 1.36 3.53
C GLU A 35 14.44 0.31 4.59
N LEU A 36 13.37 -0.44 4.34
CA LEU A 36 12.94 -1.52 5.24
C LEU A 36 14.00 -2.63 5.33
N ILE A 37 14.60 -3.02 4.21
CA ILE A 37 15.65 -4.04 4.15
C ILE A 37 16.93 -3.53 4.84
N GLU A 38 17.35 -2.30 4.55
CA GLU A 38 18.55 -1.71 5.14
C GLU A 38 18.43 -1.55 6.67
N ALA A 39 17.26 -1.18 7.17
CA ALA A 39 17.02 -1.03 8.60
C ALA A 39 17.17 -2.35 9.40
N HIS A 40 16.98 -3.50 8.74
CA HIS A 40 17.02 -4.82 9.37
C HIS A 40 18.31 -5.62 9.07
N GLY A 41 19.17 -5.10 8.17
CA GLY A 41 20.40 -5.77 7.73
C GLY A 41 20.15 -6.88 6.69
N SER A 42 21.16 -7.13 5.85
CA SER A 42 21.05 -8.07 4.72
C SER A 42 20.85 -9.54 5.13
N THR A 43 21.15 -9.89 6.37
CA THR A 43 21.05 -11.27 6.87
C THR A 43 19.59 -11.73 7.01
N ASP A 44 18.68 -10.81 7.20
CA ASP A 44 17.27 -11.11 7.47
C ASP A 44 16.39 -11.25 6.22
N ILE A 45 16.91 -10.98 5.02
CA ILE A 45 16.11 -11.06 3.78
C ILE A 45 15.56 -12.46 3.55
N HIS A 46 16.37 -13.49 3.79
CA HIS A 46 15.96 -14.90 3.60
C HIS A 46 14.98 -15.38 4.67
N GLU A 47 15.11 -14.86 5.89
CA GLU A 47 14.19 -15.17 6.99
C GLU A 47 12.95 -14.31 7.00
N GLY A 48 12.93 -13.26 6.18
CA GLY A 48 11.90 -12.24 6.11
C GLY A 48 12.16 -11.06 7.05
N VAL A 49 11.93 -9.88 6.53
CA VAL A 49 12.13 -8.60 7.21
C VAL A 49 10.97 -8.33 8.16
N ARG A 50 11.24 -8.04 9.42
CA ARG A 50 10.19 -7.72 10.40
C ARG A 50 9.46 -6.44 10.03
N LEU A 51 8.13 -6.51 10.03
CA LEU A 51 7.29 -5.33 9.79
C LEU A 51 7.17 -4.53 11.10
N ALA A 52 7.39 -3.22 11.02
CA ALA A 52 7.20 -2.34 12.17
C ALA A 52 5.71 -2.28 12.55
N ARG A 53 5.42 -2.26 13.85
CA ARG A 53 4.05 -2.04 14.32
C ARG A 53 3.66 -0.59 14.03
N PRO A 54 2.55 -0.32 13.32
CA PRO A 54 2.05 1.03 13.17
C PRO A 54 1.77 1.66 14.55
N GLN A 55 2.25 2.87 14.77
CA GLN A 55 1.97 3.61 16.00
C GLN A 55 0.46 3.82 16.14
N GLY A 56 -0.10 3.45 17.28
CA GLY A 56 -1.53 3.62 17.57
C GLY A 56 -2.44 2.42 17.29
N LEU A 57 -1.95 1.35 16.66
CA LEU A 57 -2.74 0.14 16.44
C LEU A 57 -2.62 -0.81 17.65
N GLN A 58 -3.68 -0.89 18.46
CA GLN A 58 -3.79 -1.90 19.50
C GLN A 58 -4.37 -3.19 18.91
N LEU A 59 -3.51 -4.08 18.46
CA LEU A 59 -3.94 -5.43 18.08
C LEU A 59 -4.13 -6.25 19.35
N ARG A 60 -5.35 -6.72 19.59
CA ARG A 60 -5.62 -7.63 20.71
C ARG A 60 -4.85 -8.93 20.53
N GLY A 61 -3.91 -9.18 21.42
CA GLY A 61 -3.39 -10.53 21.65
C GLY A 61 -2.17 -10.97 20.84
N ALA A 62 -1.46 -10.13 20.11
CA ALA A 62 -0.27 -10.54 19.38
C ALA A 62 0.95 -9.68 19.71
N ASP A 63 1.89 -10.25 20.46
CA ASP A 63 3.27 -9.73 20.55
C ASP A 63 4.09 -10.01 19.29
N SER A 64 3.53 -10.79 18.33
CA SER A 64 4.21 -11.13 17.08
C SER A 64 3.92 -10.07 16.01
N VAL A 65 4.96 -9.39 15.60
CA VAL A 65 4.96 -8.55 14.39
C VAL A 65 5.17 -9.49 13.20
N GLY A 66 4.34 -9.36 12.15
CA GLY A 66 4.49 -10.14 10.92
C GLY A 66 5.81 -9.83 10.21
N ARG A 67 6.19 -10.70 9.27
CA ARG A 67 7.36 -10.52 8.42
C ARG A 67 6.96 -10.31 6.97
N LEU A 68 7.71 -9.49 6.27
CA LEU A 68 7.70 -9.42 4.81
C LEU A 68 8.71 -10.44 4.28
N ARG A 69 8.24 -11.38 3.49
CA ARG A 69 9.07 -12.41 2.86
C ARG A 69 9.03 -12.24 1.35
N PHE A 70 10.17 -12.43 0.71
CA PHE A 70 10.28 -12.45 -0.74
C PHE A 70 10.28 -13.91 -1.18
N GLN A 71 9.36 -14.26 -2.08
CA GLN A 71 9.34 -15.59 -2.62
C GLN A 71 10.29 -15.69 -3.81
N THR A 72 11.32 -16.49 -3.66
CA THR A 72 12.39 -16.72 -4.65
C THR A 72 12.40 -18.15 -5.19
N GLY A 73 11.47 -19.00 -4.70
CA GLY A 73 11.40 -20.40 -5.12
C GLY A 73 11.08 -20.53 -6.60
N ASP A 74 11.77 -21.44 -7.28
CA ASP A 74 11.49 -21.80 -8.66
C ASP A 74 10.21 -22.65 -8.72
N PHE A 75 9.29 -22.28 -9.60
CA PHE A 75 8.05 -23.02 -9.86
C PHE A 75 7.73 -22.96 -11.36
N ASP A 76 7.31 -24.09 -11.89
CA ASP A 76 6.99 -24.21 -13.30
C ASP A 76 5.52 -23.78 -13.55
N ALA A 77 5.31 -22.47 -13.74
CA ALA A 77 3.99 -21.91 -14.05
C ALA A 77 3.43 -22.48 -15.38
N GLY A 78 4.30 -22.82 -16.32
CA GLY A 78 3.90 -23.35 -17.62
C GLY A 78 3.24 -24.73 -17.51
N LYS A 79 3.71 -25.59 -16.62
CA LYS A 79 3.09 -26.91 -16.39
C LYS A 79 1.68 -26.80 -15.80
N ARG A 80 1.43 -25.81 -14.95
CA ARG A 80 0.13 -25.69 -14.26
C ARG A 80 -0.91 -24.90 -15.04
N PHE A 81 -0.47 -23.86 -15.77
CA PHE A 81 -1.38 -22.89 -16.38
C PHE A 81 -1.24 -22.82 -17.91
N GLY A 82 -0.38 -23.65 -18.52
CA GLY A 82 -0.23 -23.76 -19.97
C GLY A 82 0.43 -22.57 -20.68
N ALA A 83 0.63 -21.45 -19.99
CA ALA A 83 1.28 -20.26 -20.53
C ALA A 83 2.20 -19.61 -19.50
N VAL A 84 3.37 -19.14 -19.94
CA VAL A 84 4.34 -18.42 -19.13
C VAL A 84 4.05 -16.91 -19.24
N ILE A 85 3.05 -16.46 -18.48
CA ILE A 85 2.66 -15.05 -18.39
C ILE A 85 2.78 -14.58 -16.93
N PRO A 86 2.97 -13.27 -16.69
CA PRO A 86 3.15 -12.73 -15.33
C PRO A 86 2.13 -13.19 -14.30
N ASP A 87 0.85 -13.13 -14.63
CA ASP A 87 -0.25 -13.60 -13.77
C ASP A 87 -0.07 -15.06 -13.35
N ASN A 88 0.31 -15.93 -14.27
CA ASN A 88 0.49 -17.35 -14.00
C ASN A 88 1.70 -17.62 -13.11
N HIS A 89 2.74 -16.78 -13.19
CA HIS A 89 3.87 -16.83 -12.27
C HIS A 89 3.44 -16.47 -10.85
N ILE A 90 2.63 -15.42 -10.68
CA ILE A 90 2.09 -15.04 -9.36
C ILE A 90 1.25 -16.20 -8.78
N LEU A 91 0.31 -16.74 -9.57
CA LEU A 91 -0.54 -17.84 -9.11
C LEU A 91 0.25 -19.11 -8.80
N GLY A 92 1.26 -19.41 -9.61
CA GLY A 92 2.17 -20.54 -9.39
C GLY A 92 2.96 -20.40 -8.08
N ALA A 93 3.44 -19.19 -7.82
CA ALA A 93 4.13 -18.85 -6.58
C ALA A 93 3.25 -19.09 -5.34
N ILE A 94 1.98 -18.67 -5.41
CA ILE A 94 1.02 -18.84 -4.31
C ILE A 94 0.71 -20.33 -4.09
N LEU A 95 0.54 -21.11 -5.15
CA LEU A 95 0.31 -22.55 -5.02
C LEU A 95 1.51 -23.28 -4.43
N ALA A 96 2.72 -22.92 -4.85
CA ALA A 96 3.94 -23.46 -4.28
C ALA A 96 4.08 -23.13 -2.78
N LEU A 97 3.74 -21.89 -2.39
CA LEU A 97 3.70 -21.50 -0.98
C LEU A 97 2.68 -22.33 -0.19
N LYS A 98 1.48 -22.51 -0.73
CA LYS A 98 0.42 -23.33 -0.10
C LYS A 98 0.85 -24.80 0.08
N GLU A 99 1.64 -25.32 -0.85
CA GLU A 99 2.18 -26.68 -0.76
C GLU A 99 3.33 -26.80 0.24
N SER A 100 4.15 -25.76 0.36
CA SER A 100 5.29 -25.76 1.29
C SER A 100 4.88 -25.53 2.75
N GLU A 101 3.70 -24.91 2.97
CA GLU A 101 3.18 -24.62 4.30
C GLU A 101 1.79 -25.28 4.51
N PRO A 102 1.70 -26.59 4.53
CA PRO A 102 0.42 -27.29 4.69
C PRO A 102 -0.17 -26.99 6.07
N GLY A 103 -1.39 -26.46 6.09
CA GLY A 103 -2.09 -26.08 7.31
C GLY A 103 -2.04 -24.60 7.65
N ALA A 104 -1.20 -23.81 7.01
CA ALA A 104 -1.25 -22.36 7.09
C ALA A 104 -2.32 -21.80 6.13
N PRO A 105 -3.20 -20.88 6.56
CA PRO A 105 -4.11 -20.21 5.66
C PRO A 105 -3.34 -19.25 4.74
N VAL A 106 -3.37 -19.50 3.44
CA VAL A 106 -2.77 -18.63 2.42
C VAL A 106 -3.89 -17.86 1.73
N VAL A 107 -3.84 -16.53 1.79
CA VAL A 107 -4.82 -15.63 1.19
C VAL A 107 -4.10 -14.74 0.17
N PHE A 108 -4.60 -14.71 -1.05
CA PHE A 108 -4.12 -13.84 -2.10
C PHE A 108 -4.86 -12.50 -2.07
N VAL A 109 -4.15 -11.41 -1.93
CA VAL A 109 -4.71 -10.06 -1.92
C VAL A 109 -4.31 -9.32 -3.20
N SER A 110 -5.28 -8.87 -3.98
CA SER A 110 -5.02 -8.13 -5.23
C SER A 110 -6.20 -7.22 -5.59
N LYS A 111 -5.89 -6.06 -6.20
CA LYS A 111 -6.89 -5.19 -6.84
C LYS A 111 -7.35 -5.71 -8.20
N ASP A 112 -6.57 -6.55 -8.84
CA ASP A 112 -6.91 -7.11 -10.15
C ASP A 112 -8.03 -8.16 -10.01
N ILE A 113 -9.22 -7.80 -10.48
CA ILE A 113 -10.41 -8.65 -10.44
C ILE A 113 -10.19 -9.94 -11.23
N ASN A 114 -9.57 -9.85 -12.42
CA ASN A 114 -9.35 -11.00 -13.28
C ASN A 114 -8.37 -11.97 -12.64
N LEU A 115 -7.32 -11.45 -12.01
CA LEU A 115 -6.34 -12.26 -11.31
C LEU A 115 -6.95 -12.94 -10.09
N ARG A 116 -7.85 -12.26 -9.33
CA ARG A 116 -8.60 -12.89 -8.24
C ARG A 116 -9.54 -13.99 -8.73
N ILE A 117 -10.21 -13.81 -9.88
CA ILE A 117 -11.05 -14.84 -10.48
C ILE A 117 -10.20 -16.07 -10.86
N LYS A 118 -9.05 -15.87 -11.52
CA LYS A 118 -8.11 -16.95 -11.84
C LYS A 118 -7.62 -17.68 -10.58
N ALA A 119 -7.29 -16.94 -9.53
CA ALA A 119 -6.89 -17.50 -8.24
C ALA A 119 -7.99 -18.38 -7.65
N SER A 120 -9.24 -17.93 -7.66
CA SER A 120 -10.39 -18.70 -7.16
C SER A 120 -10.61 -19.98 -7.96
N ILE A 121 -10.48 -19.92 -9.30
CA ILE A 121 -10.54 -21.11 -10.17
C ILE A 121 -9.43 -22.12 -9.81
N ALA A 122 -8.24 -21.62 -9.46
CA ALA A 122 -7.11 -22.45 -9.02
C ALA A 122 -7.22 -22.94 -7.56
N GLY A 123 -8.33 -22.68 -6.86
CA GLY A 123 -8.51 -23.07 -5.46
C GLY A 123 -7.72 -22.25 -4.44
N ILE A 124 -7.36 -21.03 -4.81
CA ILE A 124 -6.69 -20.06 -3.93
C ILE A 124 -7.76 -19.12 -3.37
N VAL A 125 -7.77 -18.97 -2.04
CA VAL A 125 -8.60 -17.94 -1.37
C VAL A 125 -8.07 -16.57 -1.77
N SER A 126 -8.94 -15.70 -2.27
CA SER A 126 -8.53 -14.36 -2.72
C SER A 126 -9.45 -13.27 -2.19
N GLU A 127 -8.85 -12.13 -1.86
CA GLU A 127 -9.53 -10.97 -1.29
C GLU A 127 -9.14 -9.69 -2.03
N ASP A 128 -10.02 -8.69 -1.97
CA ASP A 128 -9.71 -7.34 -2.41
C ASP A 128 -8.95 -6.59 -1.31
N TYR A 129 -8.11 -5.64 -1.72
CA TYR A 129 -7.45 -4.73 -0.78
C TYR A 129 -8.39 -3.55 -0.46
N GLU A 130 -9.12 -3.66 0.66
CA GLU A 130 -10.18 -2.70 1.01
C GLU A 130 -9.66 -1.36 1.53
N ASN A 131 -8.47 -1.30 2.12
CA ASN A 131 -7.90 -0.06 2.69
C ASN A 131 -7.53 1.00 1.65
N ASP A 132 -7.64 0.69 0.36
CA ASP A 132 -7.43 1.62 -0.75
C ASP A 132 -8.73 2.34 -1.17
N ARG A 133 -9.81 2.11 -0.50
CA ARG A 133 -11.00 2.92 -0.67
C ARG A 133 -10.71 4.32 -0.12
N ALA A 134 -10.04 5.13 -0.92
CA ALA A 134 -10.17 6.56 -0.82
C ALA A 134 -11.66 6.84 -0.75
N LEU A 135 -12.10 7.46 0.33
CA LEU A 135 -13.46 7.88 0.63
C LEU A 135 -14.40 7.78 -0.58
N ASP A 136 -15.26 6.75 -0.62
CA ASP A 136 -16.27 6.58 -1.68
C ASP A 136 -17.22 7.78 -1.78
N ASP A 137 -17.17 8.63 -0.77
CA ASP A 137 -17.90 9.90 -0.72
C ASP A 137 -16.92 11.07 -0.87
N PHE A 138 -16.83 11.60 -2.09
CA PHE A 138 -16.07 12.81 -2.40
C PHE A 138 -16.51 14.03 -1.56
N SER A 139 -17.71 14.00 -0.96
CA SER A 139 -18.18 15.05 -0.07
C SER A 139 -17.41 15.10 1.26
N LEU A 140 -16.77 14.00 1.64
CA LEU A 140 -15.89 13.91 2.83
C LEU A 140 -14.47 14.40 2.56
N LEU A 141 -14.10 14.61 1.31
CA LEU A 141 -12.80 15.21 0.99
C LEU A 141 -12.84 16.70 1.36
N TYR A 142 -11.82 17.12 2.11
CA TYR A 142 -11.61 18.53 2.33
C TYR A 142 -11.38 19.26 1.00
N THR A 143 -12.30 20.11 0.63
CA THR A 143 -12.29 20.83 -0.66
C THR A 143 -11.27 21.98 -0.70
N GLY A 144 -10.53 22.21 0.39
CA GLY A 144 -9.67 23.38 0.56
C GLY A 144 -10.45 24.65 0.89
N ALA A 145 -11.78 24.53 1.09
CA ALA A 145 -12.66 25.64 1.45
C ALA A 145 -13.57 25.24 2.60
N THR A 146 -13.71 26.12 3.57
CA THR A 146 -14.65 25.98 4.69
C THR A 146 -15.58 27.16 4.67
N ALA A 147 -16.89 26.89 4.73
CA ALA A 147 -17.87 27.94 4.89
C ALA A 147 -17.78 28.53 6.31
N LEU A 148 -17.55 29.81 6.41
CA LEU A 148 -17.53 30.51 7.69
C LEU A 148 -18.95 30.87 8.12
N PRO A 149 -19.25 30.90 9.44
CA PRO A 149 -20.53 31.39 9.95
C PRO A 149 -20.82 32.82 9.46
N ALA A 150 -22.09 33.16 9.26
CA ALA A 150 -22.47 34.47 8.72
C ALA A 150 -21.96 35.65 9.57
N ASP A 151 -21.85 35.45 10.88
CA ASP A 151 -21.38 36.45 11.87
C ASP A 151 -19.84 36.40 12.08
N PHE A 152 -19.09 35.58 11.31
CA PHE A 152 -17.65 35.40 11.48
C PHE A 152 -16.88 36.73 11.44
N TRP A 153 -17.19 37.60 10.48
CA TRP A 153 -16.47 38.85 10.32
C TRP A 153 -16.83 39.88 11.41
N GLU A 154 -18.03 39.82 11.94
CA GLU A 154 -18.42 40.65 13.07
C GLU A 154 -17.64 40.30 14.34
N ARG A 155 -17.35 39.00 14.55
CA ARG A 155 -16.62 38.51 15.71
C ARG A 155 -15.12 38.69 15.59
N HIS A 156 -14.54 38.44 14.39
CA HIS A 156 -13.10 38.32 14.22
C HIS A 156 -12.48 39.39 13.32
N GLY A 157 -13.26 40.19 12.63
CA GLY A 157 -12.74 41.16 11.65
C GLY A 157 -11.84 42.26 12.25
N LYS A 158 -11.93 42.52 13.55
CA LYS A 158 -11.10 43.51 14.25
C LYS A 158 -9.69 42.99 14.59
N GLU A 159 -9.48 41.68 14.59
CA GLU A 159 -8.21 41.02 14.95
C GLU A 159 -7.50 40.41 13.74
N LEU A 160 -7.95 40.77 12.54
CA LEU A 160 -7.39 40.28 11.30
C LEU A 160 -6.04 40.94 11.00
N ARG A 161 -4.99 40.15 10.86
CA ARG A 161 -3.71 40.56 10.29
C ARG A 161 -3.60 40.04 8.87
N SER A 162 -3.07 40.85 7.96
CA SER A 162 -2.81 40.40 6.60
C SER A 162 -1.41 40.82 6.14
N TRP A 163 -0.76 39.98 5.37
CA TRP A 163 0.51 40.26 4.72
C TRP A 163 0.57 39.60 3.35
N THR A 164 1.45 40.09 2.51
CA THR A 164 1.67 39.55 1.18
C THR A 164 3.09 38.97 1.10
N ASP A 165 3.21 37.73 0.67
CA ASP A 165 4.50 37.07 0.37
C ASP A 165 4.41 36.41 -1.01
N LYS A 166 5.43 36.65 -1.85
CA LYS A 166 5.55 36.09 -3.20
C LYS A 166 4.29 36.19 -4.05
N GLY A 167 3.56 37.30 -3.95
CA GLY A 167 2.33 37.56 -4.72
C GLY A 167 1.07 36.87 -4.18
N ARG A 168 1.12 36.27 -2.99
CA ARG A 168 -0.01 35.68 -2.29
C ARG A 168 -0.32 36.50 -1.04
N THR A 169 -1.60 36.79 -0.80
CA THR A 169 -2.04 37.46 0.43
C THR A 169 -2.47 36.40 1.45
N TYR A 170 -1.94 36.53 2.63
CA TYR A 170 -2.24 35.68 3.80
C TYR A 170 -3.03 36.48 4.81
N TYR A 171 -3.91 35.79 5.52
CA TYR A 171 -4.73 36.36 6.60
C TYR A 171 -4.54 35.51 7.84
N GLU A 172 -4.30 36.15 8.96
CA GLU A 172 -4.19 35.52 10.26
C GLU A 172 -5.28 36.06 11.16
N ILE A 173 -5.98 35.17 11.83
CA ILE A 173 -7.02 35.48 12.80
C ILE A 173 -6.63 34.89 14.14
N ALA A 174 -6.62 35.71 15.19
CA ALA A 174 -6.34 35.21 16.51
C ALA A 174 -7.42 34.21 16.93
N ARG A 175 -6.99 33.02 17.39
CA ARG A 175 -7.90 32.02 17.93
C ARG A 175 -8.33 32.46 19.31
N SER A 176 -9.59 32.87 19.48
CA SER A 176 -10.18 32.99 20.80
C SER A 176 -10.37 31.60 21.40
N GLU A 177 -9.81 31.32 22.56
CA GLU A 177 -10.02 30.12 23.37
C GLU A 177 -11.50 29.88 23.71
#